data_68b618837dd806cc0eb920a30f924b76
#
_entry.id   68b618837dd806cc0eb920a30f924b76
#
_cell.length_a   1.000
_cell.length_b   1.000
_cell.length_c   1.000
_cell.angle_alpha   90.00
_cell.angle_beta   90.00
_cell.angle_gamma   90.00
#
_symmetry.space_group_name_H-M   'P 1'
#
loop_
_entity.id
_entity.type
_entity.pdbx_description
1 polymer ?
#
loop_
_entity_poly.entity_id
_entity_poly.type
_entity_poly.pdbx_seq_one_letter_code
_entity_poly.pdbx_strand_id
1 'polypeptide(L)'
;MKKDQYIPHEVSTRTCSQVINLIETEGCAGYGIYWALLEYLRVQENYIGDLQALSSLKRQLKIRQSKLDKVLYGYGLFVCDGKTFYSPKLIEVMKPFEDRRARIDAYKRNKENAKSL
;
A
#
# COMPACT_ATOMS: atom_id res chain seq x y z
N MET A 1 11.90 -12.53 15.42
CA MET A 1 12.25 -12.09 14.05
C MET A 1 11.00 -11.76 13.29
N LYS A 2 10.95 -10.57 12.69
CA LYS A 2 9.81 -10.18 11.87
C LYS A 2 9.79 -11.00 10.59
N LYS A 3 8.62 -11.50 10.24
CA LYS A 3 8.43 -12.13 8.94
C LYS A 3 8.49 -11.07 7.85
N ASP A 4 9.04 -11.43 6.71
CA ASP A 4 9.02 -10.54 5.54
C ASP A 4 7.58 -10.24 5.15
N GLN A 5 7.33 -8.99 4.80
CA GLN A 5 6.02 -8.54 4.37
C GLN A 5 6.00 -8.37 2.86
N TYR A 6 4.94 -8.86 2.24
CA TYR A 6 4.82 -8.87 0.79
C TYR A 6 3.58 -8.10 0.36
N ILE A 7 3.65 -7.54 -0.84
CA ILE A 7 2.51 -6.97 -1.53
C ILE A 7 2.27 -7.79 -2.79
N PRO A 8 1.03 -8.24 -3.06
CA PRO A 8 0.72 -8.85 -4.34
C PRO A 8 0.92 -7.83 -5.45
N HIS A 9 1.86 -8.11 -6.36
CA HIS A 9 2.12 -7.25 -7.50
C HIS A 9 1.40 -7.83 -8.72
N GLU A 10 0.14 -7.46 -8.87
CA GLU A 10 -0.65 -7.93 -10.00
C GLU A 10 -0.12 -7.35 -11.30
N VAL A 11 0.14 -8.19 -12.28
CA VAL A 11 0.60 -7.77 -13.61
C VAL A 11 -0.42 -6.83 -14.24
N SER A 12 -1.70 -7.07 -13.98
CA SER A 12 -2.80 -6.25 -14.50
C SER A 12 -2.82 -4.83 -13.94
N THR A 13 -2.05 -4.52 -12.90
CA THR A 13 -1.96 -3.15 -12.36
C THR A 13 -1.62 -2.15 -13.46
N ARG A 14 -0.74 -2.52 -14.39
CA ARG A 14 -0.32 -1.64 -15.48
C ARG A 14 -1.43 -1.37 -16.50
N THR A 15 -2.51 -2.13 -16.48
CA THR A 15 -3.65 -1.94 -17.38
C THR A 15 -4.78 -1.12 -16.75
N CYS A 16 -4.67 -0.77 -15.47
CA CYS A 16 -5.61 0.14 -14.81
C CYS A 16 -5.48 1.54 -15.43
N SER A 17 -6.60 2.18 -15.76
CA SER A 17 -6.58 3.47 -16.46
C SER A 17 -5.82 4.55 -15.68
N GLN A 18 -5.95 4.57 -14.37
CA GLN A 18 -5.25 5.55 -13.52
C GLN A 18 -3.74 5.33 -13.53
N VAL A 19 -3.30 4.07 -13.52
CA VAL A 19 -1.89 3.73 -13.58
C VAL A 19 -1.34 4.01 -14.98
N ILE A 20 -2.11 3.74 -16.03
CA ILE A 20 -1.72 4.08 -17.39
C ILE A 20 -1.45 5.58 -17.50
N ASN A 21 -2.36 6.42 -16.99
CA ASN A 21 -2.18 7.87 -17.00
C ASN A 21 -0.92 8.28 -16.25
N LEU A 22 -0.68 7.67 -15.10
CA LEU A 22 0.51 7.93 -14.30
C LEU A 22 1.78 7.62 -15.09
N ILE A 23 1.86 6.45 -15.71
CA ILE A 23 3.04 6.01 -16.44
C ILE A 23 3.26 6.89 -17.67
N GLU A 24 2.21 7.18 -18.43
CA GLU A 24 2.32 7.99 -19.63
C GLU A 24 2.75 9.43 -19.35
N THR A 25 2.33 9.98 -18.20
CA THR A 25 2.63 11.37 -17.85
C THR A 25 3.94 11.49 -17.06
N GLU A 26 4.15 10.61 -16.07
CA GLU A 26 5.29 10.72 -15.17
C GLU A 26 6.41 9.71 -15.45
N GLY A 27 6.17 8.77 -16.35
CA GLY A 27 7.18 7.79 -16.76
C GLY A 27 7.52 6.77 -15.68
N CYS A 28 8.68 6.15 -15.85
CA CYS A 28 9.17 5.13 -14.90
C CYS A 28 9.34 5.70 -13.50
N ALA A 29 9.74 6.96 -13.37
CA ALA A 29 9.90 7.61 -12.08
C ALA A 29 8.56 7.65 -11.33
N GLY A 30 7.48 8.01 -12.01
CA GLY A 30 6.14 8.03 -11.41
C GLY A 30 5.68 6.66 -10.96
N TYR A 31 5.92 5.66 -11.77
CA TYR A 31 5.58 4.28 -11.43
C TYR A 31 6.37 3.78 -10.24
N GLY A 32 7.67 4.11 -10.17
CA GLY A 32 8.51 3.77 -9.03
C GLY A 32 8.04 4.45 -7.75
N ILE A 33 7.66 5.71 -7.82
CA ILE A 33 7.12 6.45 -6.66
C ILE A 33 5.83 5.79 -6.19
N TYR A 34 4.94 5.42 -7.11
CA TYR A 34 3.70 4.74 -6.78
C TYR A 34 3.96 3.47 -5.97
N TRP A 35 4.86 2.60 -6.44
CA TRP A 35 5.17 1.36 -5.73
C TRP A 35 5.88 1.60 -4.41
N ALA A 36 6.77 2.61 -4.33
CA ALA A 36 7.41 2.97 -3.06
C ALA A 36 6.38 3.41 -2.02
N LEU A 37 5.36 4.16 -2.44
CA LEU A 37 4.26 4.56 -1.56
C LEU A 37 3.46 3.35 -1.08
N LEU A 38 3.19 2.39 -1.96
CA LEU A 38 2.49 1.16 -1.58
C LEU A 38 3.32 0.34 -0.59
N GLU A 39 4.62 0.24 -0.81
CA GLU A 39 5.52 -0.45 0.13
C GLU A 39 5.50 0.20 1.51
N TYR A 40 5.53 1.52 1.55
CA TYR A 40 5.42 2.26 2.81
C TYR A 40 4.10 1.95 3.52
N LEU A 41 2.98 2.03 2.79
CA LEU A 41 1.66 1.79 3.36
C LEU A 41 1.49 0.35 3.84
N ARG A 42 2.10 -0.60 3.14
CA ARG A 42 1.96 -2.03 3.45
C ARG A 42 2.37 -2.35 4.88
N VAL A 43 3.36 -1.67 5.41
CA VAL A 43 3.87 -1.91 6.76
C VAL A 43 3.20 -1.05 7.83
N GLN A 44 2.27 -0.18 7.43
CA GLN A 44 1.54 0.66 8.38
C GLN A 44 0.31 -0.06 8.91
N GLU A 45 -0.10 0.29 10.12
CA GLU A 45 -1.33 -0.23 10.70
C GLU A 45 -2.53 0.18 9.85
N ASN A 46 -3.37 -0.78 9.51
CA ASN A 46 -4.56 -0.58 8.67
C ASN A 46 -4.24 0.02 7.30
N TYR A 47 -2.95 -0.05 6.88
CA TYR A 47 -2.49 0.50 5.59
C TYR A 47 -2.71 2.01 5.46
N ILE A 48 -2.72 2.70 6.58
CA ILE A 48 -2.87 4.17 6.62
C ILE A 48 -1.52 4.77 6.96
N GLY A 49 -1.05 5.67 6.12
CA GLY A 49 0.25 6.30 6.27
C GLY A 49 0.15 7.76 6.70
N ASP A 50 1.26 8.27 7.24
CA ASP A 50 1.38 9.66 7.66
C ASP A 50 2.08 10.44 6.55
N LEU A 51 1.46 11.51 6.08
CA LEU A 51 2.04 12.35 5.03
C LEU A 51 3.38 12.95 5.45
N GLN A 52 3.56 13.27 6.73
CA GLN A 52 4.83 13.83 7.21
C GLN A 52 5.99 12.83 7.11
N ALA A 53 5.71 11.54 7.23
CA ALA A 53 6.73 10.50 7.12
C ALA A 53 7.29 10.38 5.70
N LEU A 54 6.62 10.96 4.71
CA LEU A 54 7.06 10.89 3.32
C LEU A 54 8.30 11.74 3.04
N SER A 55 8.68 12.63 3.95
CA SER A 55 9.93 13.40 3.79
C SER A 55 11.14 12.48 3.74
N SER A 56 11.14 11.41 4.53
CA SER A 56 12.21 10.40 4.48
C SER A 56 12.20 9.63 3.16
N LEU A 57 11.03 9.22 2.71
CA LEU A 57 10.90 8.50 1.44
C LEU A 57 11.37 9.37 0.27
N LYS A 58 11.00 10.65 0.29
CA LYS A 58 11.42 11.61 -0.73
C LYS A 58 12.96 11.70 -0.82
N ARG A 59 13.63 11.72 0.32
CA ARG A 59 15.10 11.75 0.36
C ARG A 59 15.71 10.45 -0.17
N GLN A 60 15.14 9.32 0.20
CA GLN A 60 15.62 8.02 -0.29
C GLN A 60 15.51 7.91 -1.81
N LEU A 61 14.40 8.37 -2.37
CA LEU A 61 14.13 8.29 -3.79
C LEU A 61 14.79 9.43 -4.58
N LYS A 62 15.33 10.44 -3.88
CA LYS A 62 15.95 11.62 -4.48
C LYS A 62 15.01 12.34 -5.46
N ILE A 63 13.78 12.54 -5.01
CA ILE A 63 12.75 13.21 -5.81
C ILE A 63 12.36 14.53 -5.15
N ARG A 64 11.82 15.44 -5.97
CA ARG A 64 11.31 16.71 -5.49
C ARG A 64 9.91 16.55 -4.92
N GLN A 65 9.53 17.46 -4.02
CA GLN A 65 8.19 17.48 -3.43
C GLN A 65 7.12 17.58 -4.51
N SER A 66 7.34 18.38 -5.56
CA SER A 66 6.39 18.54 -6.64
C SER A 66 6.12 17.23 -7.37
N LYS A 67 7.14 16.40 -7.55
CA LYS A 67 7.00 15.10 -8.21
C LYS A 67 6.19 14.15 -7.34
N LEU A 68 6.48 14.11 -6.04
CA LEU A 68 5.74 13.30 -5.08
C LEU A 68 4.27 13.73 -5.04
N ASP A 69 4.01 15.03 -4.99
CA ASP A 69 2.64 15.56 -4.95
C ASP A 69 1.84 15.17 -6.19
N LYS A 70 2.47 15.17 -7.36
CA LYS A 70 1.80 14.75 -8.60
C LYS A 70 1.31 13.31 -8.50
N VAL A 71 2.13 12.41 -7.96
CA VAL A 71 1.76 11.00 -7.82
C VAL A 71 0.68 10.84 -6.74
N LEU A 72 0.81 11.55 -5.62
CA LEU A 72 -0.15 11.46 -4.52
C LEU A 72 -1.54 11.99 -4.90
N TYR A 73 -1.60 13.11 -5.60
CA TYR A 73 -2.86 13.84 -5.79
C TYR A 73 -3.38 13.84 -7.22
N GLY A 74 -2.53 13.54 -8.19
CA GLY A 74 -2.85 13.82 -9.58
C GLY A 74 -3.58 12.73 -10.35
N TYR A 75 -3.63 11.48 -9.83
CA TYR A 75 -4.10 10.34 -10.64
C TYR A 75 -5.21 9.53 -9.97
N GLY A 76 -5.72 10.00 -8.85
CA GLY A 76 -6.80 9.31 -8.16
C GLY A 76 -6.42 7.97 -7.54
N LEU A 77 -5.12 7.74 -7.34
CA LEU A 77 -4.60 6.47 -6.81
C LEU A 77 -4.59 6.43 -5.28
N PHE A 78 -4.56 7.58 -4.64
CA PHE A 78 -4.49 7.70 -3.19
C PHE A 78 -5.57 8.63 -2.66
N VAL A 79 -6.06 8.34 -1.47
CA VAL A 79 -7.00 9.20 -0.75
C VAL A 79 -6.23 9.87 0.38
N CYS A 80 -6.24 11.20 0.41
CA CYS A 80 -5.51 12.00 1.39
C CYS A 80 -6.48 12.87 2.17
N ASP A 81 -6.28 12.96 3.50
CA ASP A 81 -7.16 13.75 4.37
C ASP A 81 -6.44 14.93 5.03
N GLY A 82 -5.27 15.32 4.53
CA GLY A 82 -4.49 16.42 5.07
C GLY A 82 -3.38 16.00 6.01
N LYS A 83 -3.53 14.91 6.72
CA LYS A 83 -2.50 14.36 7.62
C LYS A 83 -2.12 12.94 7.26
N THR A 84 -3.07 12.15 6.81
CA THR A 84 -2.87 10.74 6.48
C THR A 84 -3.28 10.47 5.05
N PHE A 85 -2.89 9.31 4.56
CA PHE A 85 -3.28 8.88 3.22
C PHE A 85 -3.33 7.36 3.16
N TYR A 86 -4.04 6.84 2.18
CA TYR A 86 -4.10 5.39 1.94
C TYR A 86 -4.37 5.13 0.45
N SER A 87 -4.15 3.88 0.06
CA SER A 87 -4.42 3.41 -1.31
C SER A 87 -5.61 2.46 -1.27
N PRO A 88 -6.74 2.83 -1.89
CA PRO A 88 -7.87 1.90 -2.00
C PRO A 88 -7.49 0.58 -2.68
N LYS A 89 -6.61 0.63 -3.67
CA LYS A 89 -6.15 -0.57 -4.38
C LYS A 89 -5.37 -1.50 -3.46
N LEU A 90 -4.49 -0.95 -2.62
CA LEU A 90 -3.72 -1.75 -1.67
C LEU A 90 -4.65 -2.47 -0.69
N ILE A 91 -5.63 -1.75 -0.14
CA ILE A 91 -6.61 -2.33 0.78
C ILE A 91 -7.35 -3.47 0.08
N GLU A 92 -7.77 -3.26 -1.15
CA GLU A 92 -8.48 -4.26 -1.95
C GLU A 92 -7.63 -5.53 -2.16
N VAL A 93 -6.37 -5.38 -2.58
CA VAL A 93 -5.53 -6.54 -2.87
C VAL A 93 -5.08 -7.27 -1.60
N MET A 94 -5.03 -6.59 -0.46
CA MET A 94 -4.67 -7.21 0.80
C MET A 94 -5.83 -7.89 1.51
N LYS A 95 -7.06 -7.57 1.14
CA LYS A 95 -8.25 -8.10 1.81
C LYS A 95 -8.33 -9.63 1.83
N PRO A 96 -8.09 -10.35 0.73
CA PRO A 96 -8.11 -11.81 0.77
C PRO A 96 -7.09 -12.40 1.75
N PHE A 97 -5.92 -11.78 1.88
CA PHE A 97 -4.89 -12.23 2.82
C PHE A 97 -5.29 -11.98 4.27
N GLU A 98 -5.90 -10.84 4.54
CA GLU A 98 -6.43 -10.51 5.86
C GLU A 98 -7.54 -11.48 6.27
N ASP A 99 -8.49 -11.74 5.38
CA ASP A 99 -9.60 -12.66 5.63
C ASP A 99 -9.10 -14.07 5.88
N ARG A 100 -8.10 -14.53 5.12
CA ARG A 100 -7.51 -15.84 5.30
C ARG A 100 -6.82 -15.94 6.66
N ARG A 101 -6.07 -14.92 7.05
CA ARG A 101 -5.39 -14.88 8.33
C ARG A 101 -6.40 -14.91 9.50
N ALA A 102 -7.47 -14.13 9.38
CA ALA A 102 -8.53 -14.11 10.38
C ALA A 102 -9.17 -15.49 10.55
N ARG A 103 -9.41 -16.19 9.44
CA ARG A 103 -9.98 -17.55 9.48
C ARG A 103 -9.03 -18.54 10.14
N ILE A 104 -7.74 -18.45 9.85
CA ILE A 104 -6.74 -19.33 10.47
C ILE A 104 -6.66 -19.07 11.97
N ASP A 105 -6.64 -17.81 12.38
CA ASP A 105 -6.59 -17.44 13.79
C ASP A 105 -7.85 -17.91 14.53
N ALA A 106 -9.02 -17.77 13.90
CA ALA A 106 -10.27 -18.25 14.49
C ALA A 106 -10.25 -19.77 14.65
N TYR A 107 -9.77 -20.49 13.67
CA TYR A 107 -9.65 -21.96 13.75
C TYR A 107 -8.72 -22.37 14.88
N LYS A 108 -7.57 -21.71 15.03
CA LYS A 108 -6.62 -22.01 16.11
C LYS A 108 -7.23 -21.75 17.48
N ARG A 109 -7.96 -20.66 17.65
CA ARG A 109 -8.62 -20.35 18.92
C ARG A 109 -9.67 -21.39 19.28
N ASN A 110 -10.48 -21.79 18.32
CA ASN A 110 -11.51 -22.83 18.55
C ASN A 110 -10.88 -24.17 18.93
N LYS A 111 -9.77 -24.52 18.29
CA LYS A 111 -9.05 -25.75 18.59
C LYS A 111 -8.45 -25.72 20.00
N GLU A 112 -7.89 -24.60 20.42
CA GLU A 112 -7.36 -24.44 21.78
C GLU A 112 -8.47 -24.51 22.82
N ASN A 113 -9.61 -23.88 22.56
CA ASN A 113 -10.76 -23.92 23.44
C ASN A 113 -11.29 -25.35 23.59
N ALA A 114 -11.33 -26.11 22.52
CA ALA A 114 -11.75 -27.50 22.55
C ALA A 114 -10.82 -28.36 23.43
N LYS A 115 -9.51 -28.08 23.39
CA LYS A 115 -8.52 -28.80 24.17
C LYS A 115 -8.61 -28.50 25.67
N SER A 116 -9.07 -27.31 26.04
CA SER A 116 -9.16 -26.90 27.43
C SER A 116 -10.43 -27.40 28.10
N LEU A 117 -11.30 -28.04 27.37
CA LEU A 117 -12.49 -28.71 27.91
C LEU A 117 -12.17 -30.16 28.27
#